data_5e2e670b437124f8ffbaab8bfff5615d
#
_entry.id   5e2e670b437124f8ffbaab8bfff5615d
#
_cell.length_a   1.000
_cell.length_b   1.000
_cell.length_c   1.000
_cell.angle_alpha   90.00
_cell.angle_beta   90.00
_cell.angle_gamma   90.00
#
_symmetry.space_group_name_H-M   'P 1'
#
loop_
_entity.id
_entity.type
_entity.pdbx_description
1 polymer ?
#
loop_
_entity_poly.entity_id
_entity_poly.type
_entity_poly.pdbx_seq_one_letter_code
_entity_poly.pdbx_strand_id
1 'polypeptide(L)'
;MHDFPLIALVGRILLALLFVLAGLVKALGPKPYLEHMAQHRLPGVLILGVIALEFGAGAALLIGWQPRYAAAALALFCVLTALIFHTRFSDRAERTAFIKDLAICGGLLLIAAG
;
A
#
# COMPACT_ATOMS: atom_id res chain seq x y z
N MET A 1 -16.87 10.11 -11.40
CA MET A 1 -16.64 9.69 -10.00
C MET A 1 -17.49 10.46 -9.03
N HIS A 2 -17.70 11.75 -9.27
CA HIS A 2 -18.52 12.57 -8.39
C HIS A 2 -20.01 12.26 -8.45
N ASP A 3 -20.47 11.59 -9.52
CA ASP A 3 -21.86 11.21 -9.68
C ASP A 3 -22.30 10.03 -8.81
N PHE A 4 -21.31 9.32 -8.21
CA PHE A 4 -21.57 8.14 -7.38
C PHE A 4 -20.77 8.22 -6.08
N PRO A 5 -21.10 9.18 -5.19
CA PRO A 5 -20.30 9.41 -3.98
C PRO A 5 -20.27 8.22 -3.03
N LEU A 6 -21.34 7.43 -2.97
CA LEU A 6 -21.39 6.26 -2.10
C LEU A 6 -20.46 5.16 -2.61
N ILE A 7 -20.42 4.94 -3.93
CA ILE A 7 -19.51 3.97 -4.53
C ILE A 7 -18.06 4.39 -4.32
N ALA A 8 -17.77 5.67 -4.51
CA ALA A 8 -16.43 6.21 -4.26
C ALA A 8 -16.01 6.03 -2.80
N LEU A 9 -16.93 6.24 -1.86
CA LEU A 9 -16.69 6.04 -0.43
C LEU A 9 -16.35 4.57 -0.13
N VAL A 10 -17.11 3.64 -0.69
CA VAL A 10 -16.85 2.20 -0.53
C VAL A 10 -15.46 1.86 -1.06
N GLY A 11 -15.11 2.35 -2.25
CA GLY A 11 -13.78 2.12 -2.82
C GLY A 11 -12.66 2.66 -1.94
N ARG A 12 -12.83 3.85 -1.39
CA ARG A 12 -11.86 4.44 -0.46
C ARG A 12 -11.68 3.59 0.79
N ILE A 13 -12.79 3.14 1.38
CA ILE A 13 -12.76 2.31 2.58
C ILE A 13 -12.06 0.97 2.31
N LEU A 14 -12.35 0.34 1.18
CA LEU A 14 -11.71 -0.94 0.83
C LEU A 14 -10.19 -0.79 0.65
N LEU A 15 -9.75 0.26 -0.03
CA LEU A 15 -8.32 0.55 -0.15
C LEU A 15 -7.69 0.86 1.21
N ALA A 16 -8.38 1.65 2.03
CA ALA A 16 -7.89 2.01 3.35
C ALA A 16 -7.70 0.79 4.24
N LEU A 17 -8.67 -0.13 4.23
CA LEU A 17 -8.60 -1.36 5.02
C LEU A 17 -7.42 -2.23 4.60
N LEU A 18 -7.12 -2.32 3.31
CA LEU A 18 -5.96 -3.06 2.84
C LEU A 18 -4.69 -2.59 3.54
N PHE A 19 -4.45 -1.29 3.59
CA PHE A 19 -3.23 -0.72 4.16
C PHE A 19 -3.21 -0.74 5.68
N VAL A 20 -4.34 -0.47 6.32
CA VAL A 20 -4.46 -0.58 7.78
C VAL A 20 -4.14 -2.00 8.23
N LEU A 21 -4.74 -2.99 7.56
CA LEU A 21 -4.49 -4.40 7.89
C LEU A 21 -3.06 -4.82 7.56
N ALA A 22 -2.51 -4.36 6.44
CA ALA A 22 -1.14 -4.66 6.06
C ALA A 22 -0.15 -4.12 7.09
N GLY A 23 -0.34 -2.89 7.56
CA GLY A 23 0.49 -2.30 8.60
C GLY A 23 0.36 -3.04 9.92
N LEU A 24 -0.86 -3.41 10.29
CA LEU A 24 -1.12 -4.15 11.52
C LEU A 24 -0.47 -5.53 11.50
N VAL A 25 -0.61 -6.27 10.40
CA VAL A 25 0.00 -7.60 10.25
C VAL A 25 1.52 -7.51 10.37
N LYS A 26 2.14 -6.50 9.77
CA LYS A 26 3.59 -6.30 9.87
C LYS A 26 4.02 -5.95 11.29
N ALA A 27 3.22 -5.16 12.01
CA ALA A 27 3.51 -4.80 13.39
C ALA A 27 3.42 -5.99 14.34
N LEU A 28 2.45 -6.88 14.12
CA LEU A 28 2.23 -8.04 14.97
C LEU A 28 3.18 -9.19 14.66
N GLY A 29 3.64 -9.33 13.43
CA GLY A 29 4.55 -10.41 13.02
C GLY A 29 5.57 -9.92 12.00
N PRO A 30 6.56 -9.12 12.40
CA PRO A 30 7.48 -8.51 11.44
C PRO A 30 8.52 -9.46 10.85
N LYS A 31 8.74 -10.62 11.43
CA LYS A 31 9.84 -11.50 11.06
C LYS A 31 9.89 -11.89 9.58
N PRO A 32 8.79 -12.35 8.94
CA PRO A 32 8.84 -12.70 7.52
C PRO A 32 9.19 -11.50 6.62
N TYR A 33 8.72 -10.32 7.00
CA TYR A 33 8.98 -9.09 6.24
C TYR A 33 10.42 -8.64 6.40
N LEU A 34 10.98 -8.78 7.61
CA LEU A 34 12.38 -8.48 7.87
C LEU A 34 13.30 -9.40 7.07
N GLU A 35 12.97 -10.70 7.00
CA GLU A 35 13.72 -11.68 6.20
C GLU A 35 13.68 -11.31 4.72
N HIS A 36 12.53 -10.92 4.20
CA HIS A 36 12.38 -10.52 2.81
C HIS A 36 13.18 -9.24 2.51
N MET A 37 13.15 -8.28 3.43
CA MET A 37 13.95 -7.05 3.31
C MET A 37 15.44 -7.37 3.28
N ALA A 38 15.89 -8.29 4.14
CA ALA A 38 17.31 -8.69 4.20
C ALA A 38 17.76 -9.32 2.87
N GLN A 39 16.90 -10.09 2.21
CA GLN A 39 17.20 -10.64 0.88
C GLN A 39 17.44 -9.56 -0.17
N HIS A 40 16.86 -8.38 0.01
CA HIS A 40 17.01 -7.23 -0.87
C HIS A 40 18.01 -6.20 -0.33
N ARG A 41 18.79 -6.59 0.68
CA ARG A 41 19.83 -5.75 1.30
C ARG A 41 19.29 -4.43 1.87
N LEU A 42 18.04 -4.46 2.36
CA LEU A 42 17.42 -3.29 2.98
C LEU A 42 17.59 -3.35 4.50
N PRO A 43 17.90 -2.20 5.16
CA PRO A 43 17.97 -2.17 6.62
C PRO A 43 16.62 -2.52 7.25
N GLY A 44 16.64 -3.41 8.25
CA GLY A 44 15.41 -3.84 8.92
C GLY A 44 14.66 -2.71 9.61
N VAL A 45 15.39 -1.65 10.04
CA VAL A 45 14.76 -0.50 10.69
C VAL A 45 13.74 0.21 9.81
N LEU A 46 13.83 0.08 8.48
CA LEU A 46 12.89 0.66 7.55
C LEU A 46 11.47 0.10 7.73
N ILE A 47 11.32 -1.07 8.35
CA ILE A 47 9.98 -1.63 8.59
C ILE A 47 9.15 -0.72 9.49
N LEU A 48 9.79 0.01 10.39
CA LEU A 48 9.09 0.97 11.25
C LEU A 48 8.42 2.07 10.42
N GLY A 49 9.14 2.58 9.42
CA GLY A 49 8.58 3.56 8.49
C GLY A 49 7.46 2.97 7.63
N VAL A 50 7.63 1.73 7.18
CA VAL A 50 6.60 1.04 6.39
C VAL A 50 5.32 0.86 7.21
N ILE A 51 5.44 0.38 8.43
CA ILE A 51 4.29 0.20 9.33
C ILE A 51 3.60 1.56 9.59
N ALA A 52 4.39 2.58 9.92
CA ALA A 52 3.87 3.91 10.17
C ALA A 52 3.14 4.48 8.95
N LEU A 53 3.71 4.31 7.77
CA LEU A 53 3.10 4.80 6.52
C LEU A 53 1.82 4.03 6.20
N GLU A 54 1.88 2.70 6.18
CA GLU A 54 0.71 1.89 5.81
C GLU A 54 -0.43 2.06 6.79
N PHE A 55 -0.15 1.96 8.08
CA PHE A 55 -1.18 2.11 9.10
C PHE A 55 -1.66 3.56 9.19
N GLY A 56 -0.73 4.52 9.25
CA GLY A 56 -1.07 5.94 9.41
C GLY A 56 -1.80 6.53 8.22
N ALA A 57 -1.27 6.36 7.00
CA ALA A 57 -1.92 6.85 5.80
C ALA A 57 -3.19 6.05 5.49
N GLY A 58 -3.19 4.75 5.78
CA GLY A 58 -4.38 3.92 5.65
C GLY A 58 -5.50 4.41 6.58
N ALA A 59 -5.18 4.70 7.83
CA ALA A 59 -6.15 5.25 8.79
C ALA A 59 -6.67 6.62 8.36
N ALA A 60 -5.79 7.50 7.88
CA ALA A 60 -6.18 8.80 7.36
C ALA A 60 -7.15 8.67 6.18
N LEU A 61 -6.86 7.72 5.29
CA LEU A 61 -7.72 7.43 4.15
C LEU A 61 -9.08 6.88 4.60
N LEU A 62 -9.07 6.03 5.64
CA LEU A 62 -10.28 5.43 6.18
C LEU A 62 -11.23 6.47 6.78
N ILE A 63 -10.70 7.36 7.61
CA ILE A 63 -11.52 8.41 8.27
C ILE A 63 -11.77 9.61 7.37
N GLY A 64 -11.09 9.70 6.22
CA GLY A 64 -11.26 10.81 5.29
C GLY A 64 -10.46 12.06 5.67
N TRP A 65 -9.38 11.91 6.46
CA TRP A 65 -8.51 13.01 6.79
C TRP A 65 -7.40 13.14 5.74
N GLN A 66 -7.35 14.28 5.06
CA GLN A 66 -6.37 14.53 4.00
C GLN A 66 -6.26 13.34 3.01
N PRO A 67 -7.40 12.83 2.48
CA PRO A 67 -7.38 11.57 1.72
C PRO A 67 -6.54 11.63 0.45
N ARG A 68 -6.45 12.81 -0.18
CA ARG A 68 -5.68 12.97 -1.41
C ARG A 68 -4.19 12.77 -1.15
N TYR A 69 -3.66 13.35 -0.07
CA TYR A 69 -2.25 13.21 0.29
C TYR A 69 -1.94 11.81 0.80
N ALA A 70 -2.83 11.24 1.61
CA ALA A 70 -2.67 9.87 2.07
C ALA A 70 -2.63 8.90 0.89
N ALA A 71 -3.55 9.05 -0.07
CA ALA A 71 -3.59 8.21 -1.25
C ALA A 71 -2.33 8.38 -2.12
N ALA A 72 -1.85 9.61 -2.29
CA ALA A 72 -0.63 9.87 -3.06
C ALA A 72 0.59 9.21 -2.42
N ALA A 73 0.72 9.29 -1.10
CA ALA A 73 1.81 8.66 -0.37
C ALA A 73 1.77 7.14 -0.50
N LEU A 74 0.59 6.55 -0.37
CA LEU A 74 0.42 5.10 -0.53
C LEU A 74 0.64 4.65 -1.97
N ALA A 75 0.25 5.45 -2.96
CA ALA A 75 0.50 5.14 -4.36
C ALA A 75 2.00 5.08 -4.65
N LEU A 76 2.76 6.06 -4.17
CA LEU A 76 4.21 6.06 -4.29
C LEU A 76 4.82 4.83 -3.61
N PHE A 77 4.33 4.50 -2.42
CA PHE A 77 4.78 3.32 -1.69
C PHE A 77 4.55 2.03 -2.50
N CYS A 78 3.37 1.88 -3.12
CA CYS A 78 3.06 0.70 -3.94
C CYS A 78 4.01 0.57 -5.14
N VAL A 79 4.33 1.68 -5.81
CA VAL A 79 5.27 1.66 -6.94
C VAL A 79 6.64 1.25 -6.46
N LEU A 80 7.13 1.81 -5.36
CA LEU A 80 8.45 1.49 -4.83
C LEU A 80 8.54 0.03 -4.40
N THR A 81 7.53 -0.50 -3.72
CA THR A 81 7.52 -1.91 -3.31
C THR A 81 7.46 -2.85 -4.50
N ALA A 82 6.67 -2.52 -5.51
CA ALA A 82 6.59 -3.33 -6.72
C ALA A 82 7.95 -3.39 -7.43
N LEU A 83 8.63 -2.25 -7.56
CA LEU A 83 9.93 -2.18 -8.22
C LEU A 83 11.05 -2.84 -7.42
N ILE A 84 10.96 -2.84 -6.10
CA ILE A 84 11.99 -3.44 -5.24
C ILE A 84 11.78 -4.94 -5.09
N PHE A 85 10.55 -5.38 -4.80
CA PHE A 85 10.29 -6.74 -4.35
C PHE A 85 9.67 -7.66 -5.39
N HIS A 86 9.05 -7.14 -6.45
CA HIS A 86 8.23 -7.93 -7.37
C HIS A 86 8.71 -7.80 -8.82
N THR A 87 10.03 -7.89 -9.03
CA THR A 87 10.61 -7.75 -10.38
C THR A 87 11.02 -9.08 -11.02
N ARG A 88 10.86 -10.20 -10.34
CA ARG A 88 11.12 -11.52 -10.92
C ARG A 88 9.93 -11.97 -11.75
N PHE A 89 9.81 -11.46 -12.95
CA PHE A 89 8.64 -11.72 -13.80
C PHE A 89 8.55 -13.18 -14.29
N SER A 90 9.63 -13.96 -14.18
CA SER A 90 9.57 -15.40 -14.42
C SER A 90 8.82 -16.16 -13.33
N ASP A 91 8.76 -15.62 -12.12
CA ASP A 91 8.00 -16.18 -11.02
C ASP A 91 6.55 -15.69 -11.12
N ARG A 92 5.62 -16.65 -11.20
CA ARG A 92 4.20 -16.35 -11.38
C ARG A 92 3.62 -15.53 -10.23
N ALA A 93 4.00 -15.88 -8.99
CA ALA A 93 3.49 -15.18 -7.80
C ALA A 93 4.00 -13.74 -7.76
N GLU A 94 5.28 -13.51 -8.09
CA GLU A 94 5.84 -12.15 -8.11
C GLU A 94 5.26 -11.30 -9.24
N ARG A 95 5.07 -11.91 -10.41
CA ARG A 95 4.43 -11.21 -11.54
C ARG A 95 3.02 -10.78 -11.18
N THR A 96 2.25 -11.64 -10.52
CA THR A 96 0.90 -11.32 -10.06
C THR A 96 0.92 -10.21 -9.02
N ALA A 97 1.85 -10.27 -8.06
CA ALA A 97 2.00 -9.25 -7.04
C ALA A 97 2.34 -7.89 -7.64
N PHE A 98 3.21 -7.84 -8.64
CA PHE A 98 3.56 -6.60 -9.33
C PHE A 98 2.32 -5.97 -9.99
N ILE A 99 1.56 -6.78 -10.72
CA ILE A 99 0.34 -6.32 -11.39
C ILE A 99 -0.70 -5.83 -10.39
N LYS A 100 -0.88 -6.54 -9.28
CA LYS A 100 -1.80 -6.13 -8.22
C LYS A 100 -1.39 -4.81 -7.59
N ASP A 101 -0.10 -4.62 -7.33
CA ASP A 101 0.40 -3.37 -6.77
C ASP A 101 0.14 -2.19 -7.72
N LEU A 102 0.32 -2.39 -9.03
CA LEU A 102 0.00 -1.36 -10.01
C LEU A 102 -1.49 -1.05 -10.04
N ALA A 103 -2.35 -2.06 -9.92
CA ALA A 103 -3.80 -1.86 -9.89
C ALA A 103 -4.23 -1.07 -8.64
N ILE A 104 -3.67 -1.41 -7.49
CA ILE A 104 -3.91 -0.69 -6.23
C ILE A 104 -3.44 0.77 -6.37
N CYS A 105 -2.27 0.96 -6.95
CA CYS A 105 -1.72 2.30 -7.23
C CYS A 105 -2.69 3.10 -8.09
N GLY A 106 -3.27 2.49 -9.13
CA GLY A 106 -4.26 3.14 -9.99
C GLY A 106 -5.47 3.63 -9.20
N GLY A 107 -6.00 2.78 -8.31
CA GLY A 107 -7.10 3.17 -7.44
C GLY A 107 -6.75 4.34 -6.51
N LEU A 108 -5.56 4.30 -5.93
CA LEU A 108 -5.07 5.38 -5.07
C LEU A 108 -4.89 6.69 -5.83
N LEU A 109 -4.40 6.62 -7.07
CA LEU A 109 -4.23 7.81 -7.91
C LEU A 109 -5.57 8.47 -8.22
N LEU A 110 -6.64 7.70 -8.41
CA LEU A 110 -7.97 8.25 -8.59
C LEU A 110 -8.42 9.05 -7.37
N ILE A 111 -8.12 8.58 -6.17
CA ILE A 111 -8.41 9.31 -4.94
C ILE A 111 -7.53 10.55 -4.84
N ALA A 112 -6.24 10.43 -5.15
CA ALA A 112 -5.31 11.56 -5.09
C ALA A 112 -5.67 12.67 -6.06
N ALA A 113 -6.22 12.33 -7.21
CA ALA A 113 -6.63 13.29 -8.24
C ALA A 113 -7.94 14.00 -7.92
N GLY A 114 -8.76 13.36 -7.10
CA GLY A 114 -10.10 13.76 -6.90
C GLY A 114 -10.64 14.58 -5.90
#